data_72d3d53fa6ee3f76ba7ba43087686307
#
_entry.id   72d3d53fa6ee3f76ba7ba43087686307
#
_cell.length_a   1.000
_cell.length_b   1.000
_cell.length_c   1.000
_cell.angle_alpha   90.00
_cell.angle_beta   90.00
_cell.angle_gamma   90.00
#
_symmetry.space_group_name_H-M   'P 1'
#
loop_
_entity.id
_entity.type
_entity.pdbx_description
1 polymer ?
#
loop_
_entity_poly.entity_id
_entity_poly.type
_entity_poly.pdbx_seq_one_letter_code
_entity_poly.pdbx_strand_id
1 'polypeptide(L)' 'MFEKMDDQDDIHTAYTKLFKVSKKHEKLFRLATRKLNEVELEHEELSTKVDEANQTIEALRFENNLLVEKSRKLDAELF' A
#
# COMPACT_ATOMS: atom_id res chain seq x y z
N MET A 1 20.35 -53.23 13.75
CA MET A 1 19.33 -52.93 14.75
C MET A 1 19.21 -51.44 15.08
N PHE A 2 20.29 -50.80 15.35
CA PHE A 2 20.27 -49.37 15.62
C PHE A 2 19.81 -48.54 14.43
N GLU A 3 20.21 -48.92 13.24
CA GLU A 3 19.87 -48.20 12.01
C GLU A 3 18.36 -48.12 11.76
N LYS A 4 17.60 -49.20 12.06
CA LYS A 4 16.15 -49.21 11.85
C LYS A 4 15.40 -48.35 12.84
N MET A 5 15.86 -48.28 14.10
CA MET A 5 15.25 -47.39 15.09
C MET A 5 15.59 -45.95 14.81
N ASP A 6 16.82 -45.67 14.42
CA ASP A 6 17.28 -44.35 14.05
C ASP A 6 16.54 -43.83 12.82
N ASP A 7 16.28 -44.71 11.82
CA ASP A 7 15.54 -44.30 10.61
C ASP A 7 14.11 -43.91 10.93
N GLN A 8 13.42 -44.67 11.83
CA GLN A 8 12.06 -44.34 12.24
C GLN A 8 12.00 -43.05 13.04
N ASP A 9 12.93 -42.84 13.97
CA ASP A 9 13.04 -41.60 14.74
C ASP A 9 13.42 -40.41 13.84
N ASP A 10 14.29 -40.64 12.88
CA ASP A 10 14.66 -39.61 11.92
C ASP A 10 13.51 -39.20 11.03
N ILE A 11 12.72 -40.15 10.56
CA ILE A 11 11.53 -39.88 9.74
C ILE A 11 10.49 -39.11 10.56
N HIS A 12 10.23 -39.56 11.79
CA HIS A 12 9.29 -38.88 12.67
C HIS A 12 9.76 -37.46 13.01
N THR A 13 11.04 -37.30 13.33
CA THR A 13 11.64 -36.01 13.63
C THR A 13 11.56 -35.10 12.42
N ALA A 14 11.89 -35.60 11.23
CA ALA A 14 11.83 -34.84 9.98
C ALA A 14 10.39 -34.42 9.67
N TYR A 15 9.44 -35.29 9.86
CA TYR A 15 8.01 -34.99 9.68
C TYR A 15 7.54 -33.88 10.63
N THR A 16 7.91 -33.98 11.91
CA THR A 16 7.58 -33.01 12.93
C THR A 16 8.17 -31.63 12.61
N LYS A 17 9.43 -31.61 12.18
CA LYS A 17 10.10 -30.36 11.76
C LYS A 17 9.42 -29.76 10.56
N LEU A 18 9.08 -30.57 9.57
CA LEU A 18 8.38 -30.12 8.38
C LEU A 18 7.01 -29.54 8.72
N PHE A 19 6.28 -30.19 9.61
CA PHE A 19 4.98 -29.71 10.07
C PHE A 19 5.11 -28.33 10.74
N LYS A 20 6.07 -28.17 11.64
CA LYS A 20 6.33 -26.90 12.33
C LYS A 20 6.71 -25.78 11.35
N VAL A 21 7.58 -26.08 10.40
CA VAL A 21 8.00 -25.14 9.36
C VAL A 21 6.82 -24.75 8.48
N SER A 22 6.01 -25.72 8.09
CA SER A 22 4.80 -25.49 7.29
C SER A 22 3.81 -24.57 8.03
N LYS A 23 3.60 -24.77 9.32
CA LYS A 23 2.74 -23.90 10.15
C LYS A 23 3.30 -22.48 10.25
N LYS A 24 4.61 -22.36 10.39
CA LYS A 24 5.29 -21.07 10.41
C LYS A 24 5.10 -20.31 9.10
N HIS A 25 5.29 -20.99 7.98
CA HIS A 25 5.10 -20.40 6.65
C HIS A 25 3.65 -19.99 6.41
N GLU A 26 2.70 -20.79 6.85
CA GLU A 26 1.29 -20.47 6.77
C GLU A 26 0.97 -19.16 7.53
N LYS A 27 1.48 -19.03 8.74
CA LYS A 27 1.34 -17.83 9.56
C LYS A 27 1.94 -16.59 8.87
N LEU A 28 3.16 -16.73 8.37
CA LEU A 28 3.86 -15.66 7.68
C LEU A 28 3.13 -15.24 6.41
N PHE A 29 2.59 -16.21 5.68
CA PHE A 29 1.81 -15.94 4.48
C PHE A 29 0.54 -15.14 4.80
N ARG A 30 -0.18 -15.51 5.84
CA ARG A 30 -1.37 -14.77 6.28
C ARG A 30 -1.05 -13.33 6.69
N LEU A 31 0.04 -13.15 7.44
CA LEU A 31 0.48 -11.82 7.85
C LEU A 31 0.90 -10.97 6.65
N ALA A 32 1.64 -11.55 5.71
CA ALA A 32 2.07 -10.87 4.51
C ALA A 32 0.86 -10.46 3.65
N THR A 33 -0.13 -11.34 3.49
CA THR A 33 -1.34 -11.06 2.72
C THR A 33 -2.14 -9.94 3.37
N ARG A 34 -2.28 -9.95 4.69
CA ARG A 34 -2.98 -8.90 5.43
C ARG A 34 -2.29 -7.55 5.24
N LYS A 35 -0.97 -7.55 5.37
CA LYS A 35 -0.19 -6.33 5.21
C LYS A 35 -0.28 -5.78 3.78
N LEU A 36 -0.25 -6.67 2.79
CA LEU A 36 -0.41 -6.28 1.39
C LEU A 36 -1.78 -5.62 1.16
N ASN A 37 -2.84 -6.20 1.71
CA ASN A 37 -4.18 -5.62 1.60
C ASN A 37 -4.25 -4.25 2.26
N GLU A 38 -3.64 -4.07 3.42
CA GLU A 38 -3.57 -2.77 4.10
C GLU A 38 -2.84 -1.73 3.26
N VAL A 39 -1.71 -2.10 2.68
CA VAL A 39 -0.93 -1.21 1.81
C VAL A 39 -1.71 -0.85 0.55
N GLU A 40 -2.42 -1.79 -0.05
CA GLU A 40 -3.26 -1.53 -1.22
C GLU A 40 -4.37 -0.53 -0.89
N LEU A 41 -5.02 -0.67 0.26
CA LEU A 41 -6.05 0.28 0.72
C LEU A 41 -5.46 1.66 0.95
N GLU A 42 -4.32 1.76 1.61
CA GLU A 42 -3.63 3.02 1.83
C GLU A 42 -3.25 3.68 0.51
N HIS A 43 -2.79 2.89 -0.45
CA HIS A 43 -2.45 3.38 -1.79
C HIS A 43 -3.67 3.95 -2.50
N GLU A 44 -4.81 3.28 -2.44
CA GLU A 44 -6.06 3.77 -3.03
C GLU A 44 -6.51 5.09 -2.37
N GLU A 45 -6.44 5.17 -1.05
CA GLU A 45 -6.78 6.40 -0.32
C GLU A 45 -5.87 7.56 -0.71
N LEU A 46 -4.56 7.31 -0.80
CA LEU A 46 -3.60 8.33 -1.22
C LEU A 46 -3.84 8.77 -2.66
N SER A 47 -4.12 7.83 -3.55
CA SER A 47 -4.42 8.13 -4.94
C SER A 47 -5.64 9.04 -5.06
N THR A 48 -6.70 8.77 -4.29
CA THR A 48 -7.90 9.61 -4.24
C THR A 48 -7.57 11.01 -3.73
N LYS A 49 -6.79 11.11 -2.67
CA LYS A 49 -6.38 12.40 -2.11
C LYS A 49 -5.55 13.22 -3.10
N VAL A 50 -4.66 12.58 -3.84
CA VAL A 50 -3.87 13.25 -4.88
C VAL A 50 -4.78 13.78 -5.99
N ASP A 51 -5.75 12.99 -6.43
CA ASP A 51 -6.71 13.43 -7.45
C ASP A 51 -7.54 14.62 -6.97
N GLU A 52 -8.02 14.59 -5.74
CA GLU A 52 -8.77 15.70 -5.14
C GLU A 52 -7.89 16.97 -5.03
N ALA A 53 -6.64 16.81 -4.60
CA ALA A 53 -5.71 17.94 -4.52
C ALA A 53 -5.44 18.55 -5.90
N ASN A 54 -5.28 17.72 -6.92
CA ASN A 54 -5.09 18.18 -8.28
C ASN A 54 -6.31 18.95 -8.81
N GLN A 55 -7.51 18.48 -8.51
CA GLN A 55 -8.75 19.19 -8.87
C GLN A 55 -8.82 20.55 -8.19
N THR A 56 -8.44 20.62 -6.93
CA THR A 56 -8.40 21.87 -6.16
C THR A 56 -7.38 22.84 -6.77
N ILE A 57 -6.20 22.33 -7.13
CA ILE A 57 -5.15 23.14 -7.78
C ILE A 57 -5.68 23.73 -9.09
N GLU A 58 -6.34 22.94 -9.92
CA GLU A 58 -6.92 23.42 -11.18
C GLU A 58 -7.96 24.50 -10.95
N ALA A 59 -8.84 24.31 -9.97
CA ALA A 59 -9.86 25.30 -9.63
C ALA A 59 -9.23 26.61 -9.15
N LEU A 60 -8.21 26.52 -8.31
CA LEU A 60 -7.49 27.71 -7.81
C LEU A 60 -6.74 28.44 -8.93
N ARG A 61 -6.16 27.72 -9.86
CA ARG A 61 -5.50 28.33 -11.02
C ARG A 61 -6.50 29.08 -11.89
N PHE A 62 -7.67 28.49 -12.10
CA PHE A 62 -8.74 29.15 -12.86
C PHE A 62 -9.20 30.43 -12.19
N GLU A 63 -9.48 30.37 -10.88
CA GLU A 63 -9.85 31.57 -10.10
C GLU A 63 -8.78 32.63 -10.11
N ASN A 64 -7.53 32.21 -9.97
CA ASN A 64 -6.39 33.13 -9.99
C ASN A 64 -6.27 33.85 -11.34
N ASN A 65 -6.45 33.11 -12.43
CA ASN A 65 -6.43 33.71 -13.76
C ASN A 65 -7.56 34.75 -13.96
N LEU A 66 -8.77 34.43 -13.46
CA LEU A 66 -9.89 35.37 -13.50
C LEU A 66 -9.61 36.61 -12.68
N LEU A 67 -9.02 36.50 -11.51
CA LEU A 67 -8.65 37.62 -10.67
C LEU A 67 -7.58 38.51 -11.32
N VAL A 68 -6.60 37.88 -11.95
CA VAL A 68 -5.56 38.62 -12.70
C VAL A 68 -6.19 39.41 -13.84
N GLU A 69 -7.10 38.81 -14.60
CA GLU A 69 -7.80 39.51 -15.68
C GLU A 69 -8.64 40.67 -15.17
N LYS A 70 -9.39 40.49 -14.08
CA LYS A 70 -10.18 41.57 -13.45
C LYS A 70 -9.29 42.69 -12.99
N SER A 71 -8.14 42.38 -12.38
CA SER A 71 -7.18 43.37 -11.93
C SER A 71 -6.63 44.20 -13.11
N ARG A 72 -6.30 43.55 -14.23
CA ARG A 72 -5.84 44.21 -15.44
C ARG A 72 -6.89 45.15 -16.02
N LYS A 73 -8.16 44.70 -16.05
CA LYS A 73 -9.26 45.55 -16.53
C LYS A 73 -9.47 46.77 -15.66
N LEU A 74 -9.43 46.59 -14.34
CA LEU A 74 -9.54 47.70 -13.41
C LEU A 74 -8.41 48.71 -13.58
N ASP A 75 -7.19 48.25 -13.73
CA ASP A 75 -6.04 49.11 -13.96
C ASP A 75 -6.19 49.89 -15.28
N ALA A 76 -6.67 49.22 -16.33
CA ALA A 76 -6.91 49.86 -17.61
C ALA A 76 -8.01 50.90 -17.55
N GLU A 77 -9.04 50.71 -16.74
CA GLU A 77 -10.13 51.69 -16.54
C GLU A 77 -9.71 52.89 -15.71
N LEU A 78 -8.78 52.66 -14.76
CA LEU A 78 -8.29 53.75 -13.89
C LEU A 78 -7.25 54.64 -14.58
N PHE A 79 -6.53 54.09 -15.54
CA PHE A 79 -5.50 54.77 -16.26
C PHE A 79 -5.83 54.87 -17.75
#